data_9c05c54ff64e15ab797121417a636349
#
_entry.id   9c05c54ff64e15ab797121417a636349
#
_cell.length_a   1.000
_cell.length_b   1.000
_cell.length_c   1.000
_cell.angle_alpha   90.00
_cell.angle_beta   90.00
_cell.angle_gamma   90.00
#
_symmetry.space_group_name_H-M   'P 1'
#
loop_
_entity.id
_entity.type
_entity.pdbx_description
1 polymer ?
#
loop_
_entity_poly.entity_id
_entity_poly.type
_entity_poly.pdbx_seq_one_letter_code
_entity_poly.pdbx_strand_id
1 'polypeptide(L)'
;MFEVNHIKPLMMAVAALSCMAAAEAVRAGVARTKPPANPVWARSFADPTTWRAPDGTWRAASTSRRILRSRDFFHWEDSGKSLFSGAELRRIRTKWRNIWAPDVFRLGDEYLLYVSLNNSAEDGVIAVYSSRDPEGPFTGGRIVTCSRETGIHDTIDPEVVRDDRDGTLWLFFGSVGRMHRVRLSADGRSVAPGAKYEHVAGLKADAALDPCRQKVFEGAYLHRRNGWWYLFASRGCYWNHTYAIVVGRARTLDGPFLDRAGRRMTDGFATTVLESREGDAFFGPGHNGEIATIGGRDYIPYHCHVAGENPSARPLFVSELVWDRHGWPRVRRADGREDDVVKDERRMVK
;
A
#
# COMPACT_ATOMS: atom_id res chain seq x y z
N MET A 1 67.27 7.10 -24.78
CA MET A 1 66.77 8.34 -24.22
C MET A 1 65.42 8.57 -24.92
N PHE A 2 64.35 8.08 -24.32
CA PHE A 2 62.99 8.09 -24.93
C PHE A 2 62.10 8.95 -24.04
N GLU A 3 61.47 9.98 -24.61
CA GLU A 3 60.52 10.88 -24.00
C GLU A 3 59.25 10.12 -23.63
N VAL A 4 58.81 10.24 -22.39
CA VAL A 4 57.54 9.68 -21.89
C VAL A 4 56.45 10.74 -22.00
N ASN A 5 55.46 10.47 -22.80
CA ASN A 5 54.31 11.26 -23.19
C ASN A 5 53.42 11.72 -22.00
N HIS A 6 53.20 13.03 -21.88
CA HIS A 6 52.27 13.71 -21.00
C HIS A 6 50.82 13.73 -21.54
N ILE A 7 50.18 12.58 -21.79
CA ILE A 7 48.81 12.56 -22.33
C ILE A 7 47.74 12.13 -21.29
N LYS A 8 48.14 11.61 -20.12
CA LYS A 8 47.15 11.06 -19.15
C LYS A 8 46.33 12.06 -18.32
N PRO A 9 46.73 13.30 -17.98
CA PRO A 9 45.86 14.14 -17.16
C PRO A 9 44.71 14.82 -17.92
N LEU A 10 44.83 15.01 -19.24
CA LEU A 10 43.78 15.73 -20.00
C LEU A 10 42.53 14.85 -20.27
N MET A 11 42.69 13.56 -20.45
CA MET A 11 41.57 12.65 -20.66
C MET A 11 40.73 12.42 -19.39
N MET A 12 41.32 12.44 -18.21
CA MET A 12 40.57 12.34 -16.93
C MET A 12 39.77 13.61 -16.61
N ALA A 13 40.26 14.77 -16.97
CA ALA A 13 39.56 16.04 -16.77
C ALA A 13 38.33 16.17 -17.68
N VAL A 14 38.39 15.71 -18.93
CA VAL A 14 37.27 15.74 -19.87
C VAL A 14 36.18 14.72 -19.49
N ALA A 15 36.55 13.54 -18.99
CA ALA A 15 35.60 12.56 -18.51
C ALA A 15 34.86 13.00 -17.23
N ALA A 16 35.57 13.70 -16.33
CA ALA A 16 34.95 14.25 -15.10
C ALA A 16 34.00 15.41 -15.42
N LEU A 17 34.33 16.30 -16.37
CA LEU A 17 33.44 17.37 -16.80
C LEU A 17 32.19 16.86 -17.53
N SER A 18 32.30 15.82 -18.35
CA SER A 18 31.12 15.20 -19.03
C SER A 18 30.20 14.47 -18.05
N CYS A 19 30.73 13.83 -17.00
CA CYS A 19 29.93 13.24 -15.94
C CYS A 19 29.22 14.29 -15.07
N MET A 20 29.88 15.43 -14.80
CA MET A 20 29.26 16.53 -14.04
C MET A 20 28.15 17.22 -14.85
N ALA A 21 28.38 17.46 -16.14
CA ALA A 21 27.37 18.06 -17.02
C ALA A 21 26.17 17.12 -17.24
N ALA A 22 26.39 15.81 -17.32
CA ALA A 22 25.29 14.82 -17.35
C ALA A 22 24.52 14.75 -16.04
N ALA A 23 25.19 14.88 -14.89
CA ALA A 23 24.56 14.92 -13.58
C ALA A 23 23.77 16.24 -13.36
N GLU A 24 24.25 17.38 -13.88
CA GLU A 24 23.53 18.65 -13.87
C GLU A 24 22.35 18.67 -14.85
N ALA A 25 22.48 18.08 -16.04
CA ALA A 25 21.37 17.92 -16.99
C ALA A 25 20.26 17.03 -16.44
N VAL A 26 20.61 15.96 -15.70
CA VAL A 26 19.63 15.12 -14.99
C VAL A 26 18.99 15.88 -13.82
N ARG A 27 19.72 16.79 -13.14
CA ARG A 27 19.15 17.65 -12.08
C ARG A 27 18.28 18.79 -12.63
N ALA A 28 18.60 19.34 -13.80
CA ALA A 28 17.83 20.40 -14.43
C ALA A 28 16.54 19.93 -15.11
N GLY A 29 16.45 18.64 -15.48
CA GLY A 29 15.30 18.04 -16.16
C GLY A 29 14.17 17.58 -15.25
N VAL A 30 14.34 17.54 -13.94
CA VAL A 30 13.25 17.28 -13.00
C VAL A 30 12.51 18.58 -12.77
N ALA A 31 11.61 18.92 -13.70
CA ALA A 31 10.61 19.94 -13.45
C ALA A 31 10.00 19.65 -12.07
N ARG A 32 9.95 20.67 -11.19
CA ARG A 32 9.22 20.62 -9.92
C ARG A 32 7.75 20.45 -10.28
N THR A 33 7.30 19.21 -10.52
CA THR A 33 5.90 18.93 -10.70
C THR A 33 5.20 19.35 -9.42
N LYS A 34 4.30 20.30 -9.55
CA LYS A 34 3.40 20.69 -8.45
C LYS A 34 2.65 19.41 -8.03
N PRO A 35 2.49 19.15 -6.72
CA PRO A 35 1.67 18.04 -6.29
C PRO A 35 0.32 18.07 -7.02
N PRO A 36 -0.21 16.94 -7.46
CA PRO A 36 -1.46 16.90 -8.18
C PRO A 36 -2.59 17.46 -7.31
N ALA A 37 -3.59 18.06 -7.96
CA ALA A 37 -4.83 18.38 -7.27
C ALA A 37 -5.56 17.06 -6.94
N ASN A 38 -5.83 16.81 -5.67
CA ASN A 38 -6.64 15.68 -5.25
C ASN A 38 -8.15 16.02 -5.33
N PRO A 39 -8.99 15.01 -5.64
CA PRO A 39 -8.64 13.63 -6.00
C PRO A 39 -8.00 13.52 -7.39
N VAL A 40 -7.01 12.63 -7.55
CA VAL A 40 -6.39 12.33 -8.86
C VAL A 40 -7.29 11.48 -9.75
N TRP A 41 -8.31 10.84 -9.15
CA TRP A 41 -9.40 10.15 -9.83
C TRP A 41 -10.68 10.35 -9.01
N ALA A 42 -11.64 11.09 -9.57
CA ALA A 42 -12.82 11.56 -8.83
C ALA A 42 -13.92 10.49 -8.64
N ARG A 43 -13.93 9.42 -9.44
CA ARG A 43 -14.89 8.32 -9.22
C ARG A 43 -14.43 7.44 -8.08
N SER A 44 -15.37 6.70 -7.45
CA SER A 44 -15.04 5.77 -6.37
C SER A 44 -13.94 4.79 -6.79
N PHE A 45 -12.89 4.74 -5.97
CA PHE A 45 -11.70 3.91 -6.16
C PHE A 45 -11.18 3.42 -4.79
N ALA A 46 -12.08 2.84 -4.02
CA ALA A 46 -11.79 2.35 -2.68
C ALA A 46 -10.76 1.21 -2.70
N ASP A 47 -9.93 1.17 -1.66
CA ASP A 47 -8.94 0.12 -1.42
C ASP A 47 -7.98 -0.03 -2.62
N PRO A 48 -7.22 1.05 -2.96
CA PRO A 48 -6.38 1.06 -4.14
C PRO A 48 -5.14 0.19 -3.97
N THR A 49 -4.81 -0.60 -4.99
CA THR A 49 -3.48 -1.16 -5.22
C THR A 49 -2.88 -0.52 -6.46
N THR A 50 -1.55 -0.38 -6.49
CA THR A 50 -0.81 0.16 -7.63
C THR A 50 0.38 -0.73 -7.97
N TRP A 51 0.74 -0.82 -9.24
CA TRP A 51 1.91 -1.59 -9.68
C TRP A 51 2.51 -1.03 -10.96
N ARG A 52 3.76 -1.38 -11.23
CA ARG A 52 4.43 -1.02 -12.47
C ARG A 52 4.30 -2.11 -13.53
N ALA A 53 3.94 -1.69 -14.74
CA ALA A 53 4.01 -2.53 -15.93
C ALA A 53 5.46 -2.57 -16.49
N PRO A 54 5.80 -3.54 -17.35
CA PRO A 54 7.15 -3.69 -17.92
C PRO A 54 7.61 -2.48 -18.75
N ASP A 55 6.65 -1.73 -19.31
CA ASP A 55 6.89 -0.49 -20.06
C ASP A 55 7.23 0.72 -19.16
N GLY A 56 7.30 0.50 -17.84
CA GLY A 56 7.60 1.53 -16.85
C GLY A 56 6.41 2.42 -16.47
N THR A 57 5.25 2.24 -17.09
CA THR A 57 4.02 2.96 -16.72
C THR A 57 3.33 2.31 -15.53
N TRP A 58 2.46 3.07 -14.88
CA TRP A 58 1.75 2.64 -13.68
C TRP A 58 0.38 2.06 -14.01
N ARG A 59 -0.05 1.14 -13.18
CA ARG A 59 -1.41 0.61 -13.12
C ARG A 59 -1.96 0.80 -11.73
N ALA A 60 -3.27 0.98 -11.63
CA ALA A 60 -3.99 0.95 -10.37
C ALA A 60 -5.29 0.16 -10.52
N ALA A 61 -5.67 -0.54 -9.47
CA ALA A 61 -6.98 -1.18 -9.35
C ALA A 61 -7.54 -0.97 -7.94
N SER A 62 -8.80 -1.30 -7.75
CA SER A 62 -9.50 -1.09 -6.49
C SER A 62 -10.66 -2.08 -6.33
N THR A 63 -11.38 -2.00 -5.23
CA THR A 63 -12.65 -2.73 -5.02
C THR A 63 -13.64 -2.55 -6.18
N SER A 64 -13.55 -1.47 -6.97
CA SER A 64 -14.34 -1.29 -8.19
C SER A 64 -13.98 -2.27 -9.31
N ARG A 65 -12.84 -2.93 -9.21
CA ARG A 65 -12.23 -3.86 -10.21
C ARG A 65 -11.80 -3.18 -11.51
N ARG A 66 -11.99 -1.88 -11.64
CA ARG A 66 -11.53 -1.06 -12.77
C ARG A 66 -10.01 -0.97 -12.74
N ILE A 67 -9.36 -0.97 -13.90
CA ILE A 67 -7.93 -0.74 -14.03
C ILE A 67 -7.71 0.65 -14.60
N LEU A 68 -6.90 1.44 -13.93
CA LEU A 68 -6.42 2.73 -14.39
C LEU A 68 -4.98 2.62 -14.88
N ARG A 69 -4.56 3.54 -15.74
CA ARG A 69 -3.20 3.72 -16.24
C ARG A 69 -2.68 5.11 -15.90
N SER A 70 -1.38 5.22 -15.65
CA SER A 70 -0.71 6.51 -15.52
C SER A 70 0.74 6.40 -16.01
N ARG A 71 1.27 7.47 -16.62
CA ARG A 71 2.68 7.58 -17.00
C ARG A 71 3.52 8.19 -15.89
N ASP A 72 2.91 8.98 -15.02
CA ASP A 72 3.60 9.81 -14.03
C ASP A 72 3.13 9.62 -12.59
N PHE A 73 2.17 8.68 -12.36
CA PHE A 73 1.54 8.40 -11.07
C PHE A 73 0.53 9.46 -10.60
N PHE A 74 0.34 10.54 -11.35
CA PHE A 74 -0.51 11.66 -10.96
C PHE A 74 -1.72 11.84 -11.88
N HIS A 75 -1.55 11.59 -13.17
CA HIS A 75 -2.62 11.66 -14.16
C HIS A 75 -3.06 10.24 -14.50
N TRP A 76 -4.27 9.89 -14.07
CA TRP A 76 -4.83 8.56 -14.24
C TRP A 76 -5.93 8.55 -15.28
N GLU A 77 -5.89 7.56 -16.14
CA GLU A 77 -6.87 7.32 -17.20
C GLU A 77 -7.50 5.94 -17.03
N ASP A 78 -8.78 5.83 -17.40
CA ASP A 78 -9.46 4.54 -17.46
C ASP A 78 -8.87 3.71 -18.61
N SER A 79 -8.33 2.54 -18.30
CA SER A 79 -7.80 1.63 -19.32
C SER A 79 -8.90 0.98 -20.17
N GLY A 80 -10.17 1.09 -19.78
CA GLY A 80 -11.29 0.35 -20.34
C GLY A 80 -11.30 -1.13 -19.96
N LYS A 81 -10.34 -1.59 -19.11
CA LYS A 81 -10.22 -2.96 -18.66
C LYS A 81 -10.67 -3.14 -17.21
N SER A 82 -10.95 -4.37 -16.84
CA SER A 82 -11.30 -4.79 -15.48
C SER A 82 -10.41 -5.96 -15.06
N LEU A 83 -10.18 -6.10 -13.76
CA LEU A 83 -9.42 -7.23 -13.18
C LEU A 83 -9.89 -8.58 -13.71
N PHE A 84 -11.19 -8.74 -13.93
CA PHE A 84 -11.78 -9.99 -14.38
C PHE A 84 -12.54 -9.81 -15.70
N SER A 85 -12.49 -10.83 -16.55
CA SER A 85 -13.41 -10.92 -17.68
C SER A 85 -14.85 -11.09 -17.18
N GLY A 86 -15.86 -10.78 -18.02
CA GLY A 86 -17.26 -10.99 -17.67
C GLY A 86 -17.57 -12.46 -17.35
N ALA A 87 -16.89 -13.43 -18.00
CA ALA A 87 -17.05 -14.85 -17.72
C ALA A 87 -16.49 -15.23 -16.33
N GLU A 88 -15.28 -14.77 -15.99
CA GLU A 88 -14.67 -15.03 -14.70
C GLU A 88 -15.47 -14.37 -13.56
N LEU A 89 -15.92 -13.13 -13.77
CA LEU A 89 -16.75 -12.43 -12.79
C LEU A 89 -18.07 -13.17 -12.50
N ARG A 90 -18.73 -13.72 -13.55
CA ARG A 90 -19.93 -14.56 -13.33
C ARG A 90 -19.59 -15.79 -12.52
N ARG A 91 -18.47 -16.47 -12.80
CA ARG A 91 -18.01 -17.64 -12.07
C ARG A 91 -17.73 -17.33 -10.58
N ILE A 92 -17.07 -16.21 -10.29
CA ILE A 92 -16.84 -15.78 -8.92
C ILE A 92 -18.19 -15.56 -8.21
N ARG A 93 -19.11 -14.85 -8.86
CA ARG A 93 -20.41 -14.47 -8.29
C ARG A 93 -21.38 -15.63 -8.08
N THR A 94 -21.11 -16.82 -8.62
CA THR A 94 -21.90 -18.03 -8.24
C THR A 94 -21.71 -18.42 -6.77
N LYS A 95 -20.58 -18.01 -6.16
CA LYS A 95 -20.21 -18.39 -4.79
C LYS A 95 -20.09 -17.20 -3.84
N TRP A 96 -19.66 -16.01 -4.36
CA TRP A 96 -19.28 -14.86 -3.58
C TRP A 96 -20.02 -13.61 -4.01
N ARG A 97 -20.58 -12.88 -3.04
CA ARG A 97 -21.28 -11.61 -3.29
C ARG A 97 -20.30 -10.47 -3.50
N ASN A 98 -19.28 -10.43 -2.67
CA ASN A 98 -18.34 -9.33 -2.58
C ASN A 98 -16.96 -9.73 -3.09
N ILE A 99 -16.30 -8.78 -3.75
CA ILE A 99 -14.92 -8.85 -4.22
C ILE A 99 -14.31 -7.51 -3.82
N TRP A 100 -13.40 -7.52 -2.82
CA TRP A 100 -12.84 -6.30 -2.23
C TRP A 100 -11.32 -6.33 -2.23
N ALA A 101 -10.74 -5.12 -1.99
CA ALA A 101 -9.35 -4.89 -1.66
C ALA A 101 -8.39 -5.78 -2.45
N PRO A 102 -8.19 -5.50 -3.75
CA PRO A 102 -7.20 -6.21 -4.55
C PRO A 102 -5.79 -5.83 -4.14
N ASP A 103 -4.88 -6.80 -4.20
CA ASP A 103 -3.44 -6.58 -4.21
C ASP A 103 -2.82 -7.26 -5.44
N VAL A 104 -1.91 -6.57 -6.15
CA VAL A 104 -1.25 -7.11 -7.34
C VAL A 104 0.25 -7.22 -7.12
N PHE A 105 0.71 -8.45 -6.98
CA PHE A 105 2.11 -8.78 -6.79
C PHE A 105 2.73 -9.36 -8.05
N ARG A 106 3.88 -8.82 -8.50
CA ARG A 106 4.61 -9.38 -9.64
C ARG A 106 5.57 -10.49 -9.20
N LEU A 107 5.38 -11.69 -9.75
CA LEU A 107 6.23 -12.85 -9.53
C LEU A 107 6.82 -13.34 -10.85
N GLY A 108 8.09 -13.01 -11.12
CA GLY A 108 8.71 -13.28 -12.39
C GLY A 108 7.99 -12.58 -13.54
N ASP A 109 7.48 -13.36 -14.50
CA ASP A 109 6.75 -12.87 -15.68
C ASP A 109 5.23 -12.84 -15.49
N GLU A 110 4.75 -13.17 -14.31
CA GLU A 110 3.32 -13.18 -13.99
C GLU A 110 2.97 -12.10 -12.96
N TYR A 111 1.71 -11.67 -13.04
CA TYR A 111 1.06 -10.85 -12.04
C TYR A 111 0.08 -11.73 -11.27
N LEU A 112 0.23 -11.79 -9.96
CA LEU A 112 -0.67 -12.46 -9.04
C LEU A 112 -1.61 -11.41 -8.45
N LEU A 113 -2.89 -11.60 -8.64
CA LEU A 113 -3.94 -10.75 -8.06
C LEU A 113 -4.52 -11.48 -6.85
N TYR A 114 -4.33 -10.96 -5.68
CA TYR A 114 -5.01 -11.38 -4.48
C TYR A 114 -6.24 -10.51 -4.25
N VAL A 115 -7.35 -11.13 -3.86
CA VAL A 115 -8.60 -10.42 -3.57
C VAL A 115 -9.30 -11.01 -2.36
N SER A 116 -10.01 -10.16 -1.65
CA SER A 116 -10.94 -10.58 -0.61
C SER A 116 -12.25 -11.00 -1.22
N LEU A 117 -12.73 -12.18 -0.86
CA LEU A 117 -14.03 -12.69 -1.25
C LEU A 117 -14.86 -12.98 0.00
N ASN A 118 -16.12 -12.58 0.04
CA ASN A 118 -17.01 -12.93 1.15
C ASN A 118 -18.48 -12.88 0.79
N ASN A 119 -19.31 -13.48 1.64
CA ASN A 119 -20.77 -13.38 1.62
C ASN A 119 -21.29 -12.59 2.83
N SER A 120 -20.54 -12.59 3.93
CA SER A 120 -20.77 -11.84 5.17
C SER A 120 -19.44 -11.40 5.76
N ALA A 121 -19.46 -10.57 6.79
CA ALA A 121 -18.26 -10.13 7.49
C ALA A 121 -17.46 -11.29 8.14
N GLU A 122 -18.14 -12.39 8.49
CA GLU A 122 -17.54 -13.52 9.22
C GLU A 122 -16.94 -14.59 8.29
N ASP A 123 -17.14 -14.48 6.98
CA ASP A 123 -16.81 -15.53 6.00
C ASP A 123 -15.75 -15.01 4.99
N GLY A 124 -14.70 -14.41 5.51
CA GLY A 124 -13.62 -13.85 4.70
C GLY A 124 -12.77 -14.94 4.04
N VAL A 125 -12.44 -14.73 2.76
CA VAL A 125 -11.56 -15.58 1.96
C VAL A 125 -10.59 -14.72 1.19
N ILE A 126 -9.33 -15.09 1.18
CA ILE A 126 -8.34 -14.55 0.25
C ILE A 126 -8.12 -15.56 -0.86
N ALA A 127 -8.36 -15.12 -2.11
CA ALA A 127 -8.13 -15.90 -3.31
C ALA A 127 -7.09 -15.23 -4.19
N VAL A 128 -6.30 -16.04 -4.91
CA VAL A 128 -5.31 -15.60 -5.88
C VAL A 128 -5.71 -15.99 -7.30
N TYR A 129 -5.53 -15.06 -8.22
CA TYR A 129 -5.68 -15.20 -9.67
C TYR A 129 -4.39 -14.80 -10.35
N SER A 130 -4.18 -15.15 -11.61
CA SER A 130 -2.95 -14.73 -12.30
C SER A 130 -3.21 -14.26 -13.74
N SER A 131 -2.28 -13.43 -14.23
CA SER A 131 -2.19 -13.00 -15.62
C SER A 131 -0.75 -12.70 -15.99
N ARG A 132 -0.38 -12.89 -17.26
CA ARG A 132 0.88 -12.37 -17.82
C ARG A 132 0.75 -10.94 -18.36
N ASP A 133 -0.49 -10.53 -18.67
CA ASP A 133 -0.76 -9.13 -19.01
C ASP A 133 -0.92 -8.32 -17.70
N PRO A 134 -0.17 -7.22 -17.49
CA PRO A 134 -0.32 -6.36 -16.32
C PRO A 134 -1.73 -5.79 -16.13
N GLU A 135 -2.57 -5.86 -17.15
CA GLU A 135 -3.97 -5.38 -17.10
C GLU A 135 -4.98 -6.53 -17.14
N GLY A 136 -4.55 -7.76 -16.87
CA GLY A 136 -5.47 -8.89 -16.88
C GLY A 136 -5.99 -9.25 -18.29
N PRO A 137 -7.13 -9.94 -18.39
CA PRO A 137 -7.93 -10.40 -17.26
C PRO A 137 -7.20 -11.45 -16.41
N PHE A 138 -7.37 -11.37 -15.12
CA PHE A 138 -6.86 -12.37 -14.18
C PHE A 138 -7.79 -13.58 -14.14
N THR A 139 -7.21 -14.78 -14.12
CA THR A 139 -7.93 -16.05 -14.21
C THR A 139 -7.34 -17.11 -13.29
N GLY A 140 -7.95 -18.29 -13.23
CA GLY A 140 -7.41 -19.46 -12.52
C GLY A 140 -7.49 -19.36 -11.00
N GLY A 141 -8.54 -18.73 -10.47
CA GLY A 141 -8.73 -18.45 -9.05
C GLY A 141 -8.57 -19.67 -8.15
N ARG A 142 -7.76 -19.50 -7.08
CA ARG A 142 -7.53 -20.46 -5.99
C ARG A 142 -7.71 -19.78 -4.65
N ILE A 143 -8.31 -20.47 -3.69
CA ILE A 143 -8.34 -20.02 -2.29
C ILE A 143 -6.94 -20.19 -1.70
N VAL A 144 -6.40 -19.15 -1.10
CA VAL A 144 -5.13 -19.14 -0.38
C VAL A 144 -5.35 -19.43 1.10
N THR A 145 -6.35 -18.76 1.70
CA THR A 145 -6.74 -18.93 3.10
C THR A 145 -8.16 -18.43 3.34
N CYS A 146 -8.80 -18.87 4.40
CA CYS A 146 -10.14 -18.42 4.74
C CYS A 146 -10.40 -18.45 6.25
N SER A 147 -11.35 -17.64 6.71
CA SER A 147 -11.75 -17.54 8.11
C SER A 147 -12.22 -18.87 8.70
N ARG A 148 -12.91 -19.67 7.90
CA ARG A 148 -13.45 -20.98 8.35
C ARG A 148 -12.36 -21.98 8.74
N GLU A 149 -11.23 -21.99 8.01
CA GLU A 149 -10.12 -22.92 8.27
C GLU A 149 -9.22 -22.45 9.38
N THR A 150 -9.03 -21.12 9.49
CA THR A 150 -8.08 -20.53 10.42
C THR A 150 -8.66 -20.11 11.75
N GLY A 151 -9.98 -19.88 11.81
CA GLY A 151 -10.64 -19.23 12.93
C GLY A 151 -10.33 -17.74 13.06
N ILE A 152 -9.58 -17.16 12.09
CA ILE A 152 -9.29 -15.73 12.05
C ILE A 152 -10.50 -15.02 11.46
N HIS A 153 -11.09 -14.15 12.26
CA HIS A 153 -12.20 -13.30 11.81
C HIS A 153 -11.71 -12.31 10.74
N ASP A 154 -12.52 -12.05 9.72
CA ASP A 154 -12.20 -11.12 8.63
C ASP A 154 -10.86 -11.39 7.94
N THR A 155 -10.73 -12.59 7.35
CA THR A 155 -9.62 -12.97 6.47
C THR A 155 -9.80 -12.24 5.13
N ILE A 156 -9.50 -10.94 5.11
CA ILE A 156 -9.62 -10.01 3.97
C ILE A 156 -8.42 -9.06 3.95
N ASP A 157 -8.39 -8.14 2.97
CA ASP A 157 -7.37 -7.10 2.79
C ASP A 157 -5.96 -7.67 2.65
N PRO A 158 -5.72 -8.47 1.59
CA PRO A 158 -4.42 -9.07 1.34
C PRO A 158 -3.38 -8.04 0.91
N GLU A 159 -2.15 -8.22 1.39
CA GLU A 159 -0.93 -7.59 0.91
C GLU A 159 0.17 -8.64 0.84
N VAL A 160 0.79 -8.81 -0.32
CA VAL A 160 1.89 -9.76 -0.49
C VAL A 160 3.22 -9.04 -0.62
N VAL A 161 4.16 -9.45 0.20
CA VAL A 161 5.50 -8.87 0.22
C VAL A 161 6.57 -9.96 0.12
N ARG A 162 7.68 -9.64 -0.55
CA ARG A 162 8.88 -10.49 -0.57
C ARG A 162 9.87 -10.03 0.47
N ASP A 163 10.31 -10.92 1.33
CA ASP A 163 11.41 -10.64 2.25
C ASP A 163 12.71 -10.42 1.45
N ASP A 164 13.38 -9.32 1.70
CA ASP A 164 14.63 -8.96 1.02
C ASP A 164 15.85 -9.79 1.48
N ARG A 165 15.72 -10.54 2.59
CA ARG A 165 16.79 -11.37 3.16
C ARG A 165 16.93 -12.72 2.46
N ASP A 166 15.82 -13.36 2.13
CA ASP A 166 15.78 -14.75 1.66
C ASP A 166 14.82 -15.01 0.51
N GLY A 167 14.08 -13.98 0.07
CA GLY A 167 13.11 -14.09 -1.01
C GLY A 167 11.78 -14.74 -0.62
N THR A 168 11.57 -15.06 0.66
CA THR A 168 10.32 -15.63 1.16
C THR A 168 9.14 -14.70 0.89
N LEU A 169 8.03 -15.27 0.41
CA LEU A 169 6.78 -14.55 0.23
C LEU A 169 5.94 -14.62 1.50
N TRP A 170 5.44 -13.48 1.92
CA TRP A 170 4.56 -13.32 3.06
C TRP A 170 3.25 -12.68 2.63
N LEU A 171 2.14 -13.22 3.09
CA LEU A 171 0.82 -12.62 3.01
C LEU A 171 0.52 -11.94 4.34
N PHE A 172 0.30 -10.63 4.31
CA PHE A 172 -0.29 -9.84 5.39
C PHE A 172 -1.76 -9.63 5.08
N PHE A 173 -2.62 -9.71 6.08
CA PHE A 173 -4.06 -9.63 5.89
C PHE A 173 -4.78 -9.38 7.22
N GLY A 174 -6.06 -9.05 7.14
CA GLY A 174 -6.95 -8.92 8.28
C GLY A 174 -7.61 -7.56 8.38
N SER A 175 -8.77 -7.55 9.00
CA SER A 175 -9.59 -6.38 9.25
C SER A 175 -10.24 -6.46 10.64
N VAL A 176 -11.15 -5.52 10.92
CA VAL A 176 -11.96 -5.47 12.18
C VAL A 176 -11.10 -5.61 13.44
N GLY A 177 -9.90 -5.07 13.39
CA GLY A 177 -9.07 -4.88 14.57
C GLY A 177 -7.86 -5.77 14.70
N ARG A 178 -7.70 -6.80 13.89
CA ARG A 178 -6.52 -7.67 13.95
C ARG A 178 -5.96 -7.98 12.57
N MET A 179 -4.67 -7.76 12.44
CA MET A 179 -3.91 -8.08 11.23
C MET A 179 -2.96 -9.23 11.52
N HIS A 180 -2.86 -10.11 10.56
CA HIS A 180 -2.06 -11.32 10.63
C HIS A 180 -1.09 -11.38 9.45
N ARG A 181 -0.10 -12.26 9.57
CA ARG A 181 0.74 -12.67 8.46
C ARG A 181 0.88 -14.17 8.42
N VAL A 182 1.16 -14.69 7.23
CA VAL A 182 1.49 -16.10 7.03
C VAL A 182 2.45 -16.25 5.86
N ARG A 183 3.37 -17.20 5.95
CA ARG A 183 4.30 -17.51 4.86
C ARG A 183 3.56 -18.22 3.72
N LEU A 184 3.79 -17.74 2.50
CA LEU A 184 3.30 -18.37 1.28
C LEU A 184 4.29 -19.40 0.72
N SER A 185 3.78 -20.30 -0.11
CA SER A 185 4.57 -21.13 -1.02
C SER A 185 5.38 -20.26 -2.00
N ALA A 186 6.45 -20.81 -2.56
CA ALA A 186 7.33 -20.06 -3.47
C ALA A 186 6.62 -19.54 -4.73
N ASP A 187 5.54 -20.19 -5.15
CA ASP A 187 4.69 -19.78 -6.28
C ASP A 187 3.62 -18.75 -5.89
N GLY A 188 3.52 -18.39 -4.61
CA GLY A 188 2.55 -17.42 -4.07
C GLY A 188 1.10 -17.89 -4.06
N ARG A 189 0.79 -19.16 -4.42
CA ARG A 189 -0.59 -19.60 -4.65
C ARG A 189 -1.24 -20.36 -3.51
N SER A 190 -0.50 -20.57 -2.43
CA SER A 190 -0.98 -21.25 -1.23
C SER A 190 -0.17 -20.84 -0.01
N VAL A 191 -0.70 -21.12 1.16
CA VAL A 191 0.06 -21.06 2.42
C VAL A 191 1.14 -22.14 2.39
N ALA A 192 2.36 -21.80 2.80
CA ALA A 192 3.46 -22.76 2.85
C ALA A 192 3.19 -23.89 3.86
N PRO A 193 3.57 -25.14 3.57
CA PRO A 193 3.38 -26.24 4.50
C PRO A 193 3.95 -25.93 5.89
N GLY A 194 3.14 -26.16 6.93
CA GLY A 194 3.54 -25.91 8.32
C GLY A 194 3.71 -24.45 8.73
N ALA A 195 3.37 -23.49 7.84
CA ALA A 195 3.41 -22.09 8.20
C ALA A 195 2.36 -21.75 9.28
N LYS A 196 2.73 -20.83 10.17
CA LYS A 196 1.87 -20.36 11.25
C LYS A 196 1.29 -19.00 10.91
N TYR A 197 0.05 -18.79 11.30
CA TYR A 197 -0.58 -17.48 11.29
C TYR A 197 -0.14 -16.70 12.52
N GLU A 198 0.40 -15.50 12.31
CA GLU A 198 0.96 -14.70 13.38
C GLU A 198 0.28 -13.34 13.43
N HIS A 199 -0.16 -12.93 14.61
CA HIS A 199 -0.71 -11.60 14.86
C HIS A 199 0.39 -10.55 14.79
N VAL A 200 0.22 -9.51 13.96
CA VAL A 200 1.25 -8.48 13.70
C VAL A 200 0.84 -7.06 14.08
N ALA A 201 -0.45 -6.77 14.09
CA ALA A 201 -0.96 -5.44 14.46
C ALA A 201 -2.42 -5.50 14.90
N GLY A 202 -2.86 -4.45 15.61
CA GLY A 202 -4.24 -4.28 16.03
C GLY A 202 -4.50 -4.64 17.48
N LEU A 203 -5.73 -4.99 17.79
CA LEU A 203 -6.17 -5.29 19.15
C LEU A 203 -5.48 -6.53 19.68
N LYS A 204 -5.26 -6.58 20.99
CA LYS A 204 -4.84 -7.80 21.69
C LYS A 204 -5.79 -8.95 21.40
N ALA A 205 -5.28 -10.18 21.47
CA ALA A 205 -6.03 -11.37 21.09
C ALA A 205 -7.33 -11.57 21.90
N ASP A 206 -7.33 -11.13 23.16
CA ASP A 206 -8.44 -11.23 24.12
C ASP A 206 -9.41 -10.04 24.09
N ALA A 207 -9.09 -8.97 23.32
CA ALA A 207 -9.96 -7.81 23.23
C ALA A 207 -11.21 -8.09 22.39
N ALA A 208 -12.36 -7.57 22.80
CA ALA A 208 -13.58 -7.63 22.02
C ALA A 208 -13.41 -6.88 20.69
N LEU A 209 -13.87 -7.48 19.60
CA LEU A 209 -13.91 -6.84 18.29
C LEU A 209 -15.05 -5.83 18.27
N ASP A 210 -14.75 -4.62 17.82
CA ASP A 210 -15.75 -3.58 17.58
C ASP A 210 -15.42 -2.90 16.25
N PRO A 211 -16.20 -3.17 15.20
CA PRO A 211 -15.89 -2.74 13.84
C PRO A 211 -15.86 -1.23 13.64
N CYS A 212 -16.41 -0.44 14.58
CA CYS A 212 -16.52 1.01 14.42
C CYS A 212 -15.82 1.81 15.51
N ARG A 213 -15.06 1.18 16.39
CA ARG A 213 -14.29 1.89 17.39
C ARG A 213 -12.87 2.19 16.93
N GLN A 214 -12.26 3.20 17.51
CA GLN A 214 -10.95 3.79 17.14
C GLN A 214 -9.75 2.83 17.10
N LYS A 215 -9.94 1.53 17.35
CA LYS A 215 -8.89 0.52 17.40
C LYS A 215 -8.97 -0.51 16.25
N VAL A 216 -9.80 -0.26 15.23
CA VAL A 216 -9.83 -1.11 14.05
C VAL A 216 -8.54 -0.93 13.27
N PHE A 217 -7.90 -2.03 12.88
CA PHE A 217 -6.75 -2.06 12.00
C PHE A 217 -7.07 -2.92 10.79
N GLU A 218 -6.80 -2.41 9.60
CA GLU A 218 -7.00 -3.09 8.32
C GLU A 218 -6.10 -2.51 7.23
N GLY A 219 -6.17 -3.06 6.00
CA GLY A 219 -5.48 -2.51 4.84
C GLY A 219 -3.96 -2.46 5.03
N ALA A 220 -3.34 -3.62 5.23
CA ALA A 220 -1.90 -3.74 5.34
C ALA A 220 -1.19 -3.23 4.08
N TYR A 221 -0.09 -2.53 4.26
CA TYR A 221 0.88 -2.24 3.19
C TYR A 221 2.29 -2.20 3.76
N LEU A 222 3.21 -2.94 3.14
CA LEU A 222 4.60 -3.05 3.60
C LEU A 222 5.54 -2.21 2.73
N HIS A 223 6.28 -1.29 3.36
CA HIS A 223 7.25 -0.46 2.68
C HIS A 223 8.66 -0.64 3.24
N ARG A 224 9.64 -0.86 2.36
CA ARG A 224 11.05 -1.03 2.74
C ARG A 224 11.82 0.28 2.50
N ARG A 225 12.40 0.85 3.58
CA ARG A 225 13.19 2.09 3.47
C ARG A 225 14.31 2.14 4.52
N ASN A 226 15.52 2.48 4.10
CA ASN A 226 16.66 2.74 4.96
C ASN A 226 16.88 1.69 6.07
N GLY A 227 16.77 0.40 5.71
CA GLY A 227 16.98 -0.71 6.64
C GLY A 227 15.82 -0.99 7.60
N TRP A 228 14.66 -0.37 7.39
CA TRP A 228 13.43 -0.61 8.12
C TRP A 228 12.31 -1.13 7.21
N TRP A 229 11.50 -2.03 7.75
CA TRP A 229 10.17 -2.37 7.24
C TRP A 229 9.14 -1.52 7.97
N TYR A 230 8.30 -0.85 7.19
CA TYR A 230 7.18 -0.05 7.68
C TYR A 230 5.89 -0.80 7.35
N LEU A 231 5.11 -1.13 8.38
CA LEU A 231 3.76 -1.66 8.23
C LEU A 231 2.78 -0.49 8.33
N PHE A 232 2.30 -0.04 7.18
CA PHE A 232 1.18 0.88 7.10
C PHE A 232 -0.10 0.09 7.30
N ALA A 233 -1.08 0.73 7.92
CA ALA A 233 -2.40 0.20 8.15
C ALA A 233 -3.40 1.34 8.22
N SER A 234 -4.68 1.01 8.17
CA SER A 234 -5.75 1.96 8.42
C SER A 234 -6.38 1.69 9.78
N ARG A 235 -6.79 2.74 10.47
CA ARG A 235 -7.44 2.70 11.78
C ARG A 235 -8.74 3.49 11.75
N GLY A 236 -9.76 3.05 12.48
CA GLY A 236 -11.07 3.71 12.56
C GLY A 236 -12.08 3.15 11.56
N CYS A 237 -13.16 3.87 11.33
CA CYS A 237 -14.24 3.43 10.44
C CYS A 237 -14.13 4.06 9.06
N TYR A 238 -14.03 3.24 8.01
CA TYR A 238 -13.80 3.68 6.63
C TYR A 238 -14.88 4.62 6.06
N TRP A 239 -16.04 4.73 6.69
CA TRP A 239 -17.13 5.60 6.24
C TRP A 239 -17.28 6.91 7.01
N ASN A 240 -16.33 7.25 7.90
CA ASN A 240 -16.41 8.47 8.69
C ASN A 240 -15.04 9.10 8.95
N HIS A 241 -15.03 10.21 9.69
CA HIS A 241 -13.83 11.01 9.99
C HIS A 241 -12.78 10.31 10.86
N THR A 242 -13.11 9.16 11.47
CA THR A 242 -12.16 8.44 12.34
C THR A 242 -11.17 7.60 11.56
N TYR A 243 -11.41 7.36 10.25
CA TYR A 243 -10.48 6.60 9.44
C TYR A 243 -9.20 7.37 9.21
N ALA A 244 -8.07 6.71 9.39
CA ALA A 244 -6.75 7.33 9.36
C ALA A 244 -5.69 6.33 8.90
N ILE A 245 -4.67 6.79 8.19
CA ILE A 245 -3.48 6.00 7.88
C ILE A 245 -2.54 6.06 9.07
N VAL A 246 -2.10 4.90 9.53
CA VAL A 246 -1.16 4.73 10.64
C VAL A 246 0.02 3.85 10.24
N VAL A 247 1.11 3.88 11.03
CA VAL A 247 2.31 3.09 10.72
C VAL A 247 3.04 2.64 11.99
N GLY A 248 3.63 1.46 11.91
CA GLY A 248 4.71 1.02 12.78
C GLY A 248 5.88 0.52 11.96
N ARG A 249 7.05 0.32 12.57
CA ARG A 249 8.23 -0.17 11.85
C ARG A 249 8.99 -1.24 12.62
N ALA A 250 9.67 -2.10 11.87
CA ALA A 250 10.53 -3.17 12.39
C ALA A 250 11.82 -3.30 11.56
N ARG A 251 12.83 -3.97 12.06
CA ARG A 251 14.06 -4.26 11.30
C ARG A 251 13.87 -5.39 10.30
N THR A 252 12.96 -6.29 10.60
CA THR A 252 12.63 -7.46 9.78
C THR A 252 11.11 -7.57 9.64
N LEU A 253 10.64 -8.34 8.65
CA LEU A 253 9.22 -8.66 8.51
C LEU A 253 8.68 -9.44 9.71
N ASP A 254 9.56 -10.07 10.51
CA ASP A 254 9.16 -10.79 11.72
C ASP A 254 8.67 -9.88 12.84
N GLY A 255 8.91 -8.57 12.72
CA GLY A 255 8.54 -7.60 13.74
C GLY A 255 9.48 -7.62 14.96
N PRO A 256 9.05 -7.20 16.15
CA PRO A 256 7.76 -6.53 16.35
C PRO A 256 7.71 -5.18 15.64
N PHE A 257 6.58 -4.85 15.04
CA PHE A 257 6.35 -3.50 14.51
C PHE A 257 6.03 -2.56 15.68
N LEU A 258 6.81 -1.50 15.79
CA LEU A 258 6.72 -0.52 16.88
C LEU A 258 6.29 0.84 16.33
N ASP A 259 5.49 1.56 17.10
CA ASP A 259 5.20 2.96 16.85
C ASP A 259 6.39 3.87 17.21
N ARG A 260 6.23 5.16 17.01
CA ARG A 260 7.27 6.17 17.31
C ARG A 260 7.67 6.21 18.79
N ALA A 261 6.78 5.85 19.70
CA ALA A 261 7.03 5.80 21.13
C ALA A 261 7.59 4.44 21.61
N GLY A 262 7.85 3.50 20.68
CA GLY A 262 8.37 2.18 20.98
C GLY A 262 7.31 1.18 21.46
N ARG A 263 6.02 1.48 21.30
CA ARG A 263 4.91 0.62 21.69
C ARG A 263 4.56 -0.32 20.53
N ARG A 264 4.10 -1.53 20.85
CA ARG A 264 3.82 -2.56 19.85
C ARG A 264 2.52 -2.32 19.09
N MET A 265 2.51 -2.53 17.78
CA MET A 265 1.28 -2.53 17.00
C MET A 265 0.32 -3.66 17.41
N THR A 266 0.82 -4.78 17.91
CA THR A 266 0.01 -5.87 18.47
C THR A 266 -0.75 -5.52 19.74
N ASP A 267 -0.46 -4.37 20.35
CA ASP A 267 -1.18 -3.81 21.49
C ASP A 267 -2.14 -2.66 21.08
N GLY A 268 -2.35 -2.46 19.78
CA GLY A 268 -3.22 -1.43 19.23
C GLY A 268 -2.57 -0.05 19.10
N PHE A 269 -1.24 0.04 19.22
CA PHE A 269 -0.50 1.29 19.07
C PHE A 269 0.07 1.45 17.67
N ALA A 270 0.00 2.66 17.13
CA ALA A 270 0.61 3.02 15.85
C ALA A 270 0.82 4.53 15.78
N THR A 271 1.76 4.96 14.95
CA THR A 271 2.01 6.39 14.66
C THR A 271 1.08 6.84 13.54
N THR A 272 0.35 7.93 13.74
CA THR A 272 -0.51 8.52 12.70
C THR A 272 0.34 9.12 11.57
N VAL A 273 -0.04 8.82 10.33
CA VAL A 273 0.58 9.34 9.09
C VAL A 273 -0.33 10.38 8.44
N LEU A 274 -1.64 10.12 8.42
CA LEU A 274 -2.66 11.01 7.87
C LEU A 274 -4.00 10.73 8.55
N GLU A 275 -4.66 11.79 8.99
CA GLU A 275 -6.02 11.73 9.55
C GLU A 275 -6.84 12.95 9.13
N SER A 276 -8.15 12.87 9.30
CA SER A 276 -9.07 14.00 9.08
C SER A 276 -8.90 15.06 10.15
N ARG A 277 -9.10 16.33 9.76
CA ARG A 277 -9.22 17.46 10.68
C ARG A 277 -10.60 18.11 10.53
N GLU A 278 -11.03 18.79 11.56
CA GLU A 278 -12.25 19.58 11.48
C GLU A 278 -12.12 20.66 10.38
N GLY A 279 -13.16 20.75 9.53
CA GLY A 279 -13.19 21.68 8.41
C GLY A 279 -12.41 21.25 7.17
N ASP A 280 -11.80 20.04 7.16
CA ASP A 280 -11.19 19.52 5.94
C ASP A 280 -12.25 19.28 4.84
N ALA A 281 -11.93 19.64 3.59
CA ALA A 281 -12.75 19.29 2.43
C ALA A 281 -12.75 17.79 2.13
N PHE A 282 -11.84 17.02 2.74
CA PHE A 282 -11.67 15.59 2.58
C PHE A 282 -11.58 14.92 3.94
N PHE A 283 -12.18 13.73 4.08
CA PHE A 283 -12.18 13.03 5.37
C PHE A 283 -12.07 11.52 5.19
N GLY A 284 -11.67 10.83 6.26
CA GLY A 284 -11.53 9.39 6.28
C GLY A 284 -10.48 8.85 5.31
N PRO A 285 -9.22 9.39 5.32
CA PRO A 285 -8.17 8.85 4.48
C PRO A 285 -7.73 7.48 4.98
N GLY A 286 -7.57 6.52 4.06
CA GLY A 286 -7.13 5.19 4.46
C GLY A 286 -6.87 4.25 3.30
N HIS A 287 -6.52 3.01 3.66
CA HIS A 287 -6.27 1.88 2.78
C HIS A 287 -5.33 2.28 1.64
N ASN A 288 -4.09 2.62 2.01
CA ASN A 288 -3.10 3.07 1.04
C ASN A 288 -2.55 1.90 0.23
N GLY A 289 -2.29 2.17 -1.06
CA GLY A 289 -1.54 1.28 -1.92
C GLY A 289 -0.05 1.54 -1.91
N GLU A 290 0.67 1.03 -2.93
CA GLU A 290 2.11 1.09 -3.06
C GLU A 290 2.66 2.52 -3.05
N ILE A 291 3.63 2.79 -2.16
CA ILE A 291 4.35 4.05 -2.12
C ILE A 291 5.35 4.09 -3.29
N ALA A 292 5.18 5.10 -4.16
CA ALA A 292 6.00 5.29 -5.35
C ALA A 292 7.04 6.39 -5.14
N THR A 293 8.29 6.13 -5.54
CA THR A 293 9.33 7.18 -5.57
C THR A 293 9.39 7.79 -6.97
N ILE A 294 9.00 9.06 -7.08
CA ILE A 294 8.96 9.82 -8.33
C ILE A 294 9.85 11.06 -8.18
N GLY A 295 10.88 11.18 -9.03
CA GLY A 295 11.79 12.31 -8.97
C GLY A 295 12.49 12.49 -7.60
N GLY A 296 12.78 11.39 -6.90
CA GLY A 296 13.42 11.39 -5.59
C GLY A 296 12.51 11.76 -4.40
N ARG A 297 11.20 11.81 -4.64
CA ARG A 297 10.16 12.00 -3.61
C ARG A 297 9.24 10.82 -3.54
N ASP A 298 8.76 10.51 -2.35
CA ASP A 298 7.83 9.43 -2.13
C ASP A 298 6.39 9.96 -2.17
N TYR A 299 5.51 9.20 -2.81
CA TYR A 299 4.09 9.49 -2.93
C TYR A 299 3.27 8.28 -2.50
N ILE A 300 2.22 8.55 -1.73
CA ILE A 300 1.31 7.54 -1.19
C ILE A 300 -0.06 7.68 -1.84
N PRO A 301 -0.57 6.63 -2.52
CA PRO A 301 -1.94 6.58 -3.01
C PRO A 301 -2.85 6.04 -1.89
N TYR A 302 -4.04 6.60 -1.75
CA TYR A 302 -5.03 6.18 -0.77
C TYR A 302 -6.43 6.58 -1.22
N HIS A 303 -7.46 6.04 -0.58
CA HIS A 303 -8.80 6.56 -0.78
C HIS A 303 -9.18 7.56 0.31
N CYS A 304 -10.14 8.45 -0.01
CA CYS A 304 -10.65 9.44 0.91
C CYS A 304 -12.08 9.83 0.51
N HIS A 305 -12.89 10.34 1.42
CA HIS A 305 -14.17 10.93 1.09
C HIS A 305 -14.03 12.42 0.78
N VAL A 306 -14.94 12.95 -0.03
CA VAL A 306 -15.06 14.38 -0.34
C VAL A 306 -16.29 14.93 0.39
N ALA A 307 -16.10 15.97 1.20
CA ALA A 307 -17.19 16.59 1.94
C ALA A 307 -18.27 17.17 1.00
N GLY A 308 -19.52 16.86 1.31
CA GLY A 308 -20.64 17.32 0.47
C GLY A 308 -20.93 16.47 -0.78
N GLU A 309 -20.11 15.45 -1.06
CA GLU A 309 -20.35 14.51 -2.15
C GLU A 309 -21.00 13.21 -1.66
N ASN A 310 -21.17 12.24 -2.59
CA ASN A 310 -21.73 10.93 -2.27
C ASN A 310 -20.94 10.23 -1.16
N PRO A 311 -21.51 9.99 0.03
CA PRO A 311 -20.78 9.40 1.16
C PRO A 311 -20.31 7.96 0.93
N SER A 312 -20.83 7.29 -0.10
CA SER A 312 -20.35 5.96 -0.49
C SER A 312 -19.18 6.00 -1.47
N ALA A 313 -18.87 7.17 -2.05
CA ALA A 313 -17.76 7.32 -2.96
C ALA A 313 -16.45 7.54 -2.17
N ARG A 314 -15.43 6.81 -2.55
CA ARG A 314 -14.08 6.93 -2.01
C ARG A 314 -13.10 7.12 -3.16
N PRO A 315 -12.94 8.34 -3.70
CA PRO A 315 -11.99 8.68 -4.76
C PRO A 315 -10.55 8.30 -4.44
N LEU A 316 -9.71 8.21 -5.50
CA LEU A 316 -8.27 8.01 -5.37
C LEU A 316 -7.57 9.35 -5.13
N PHE A 317 -6.77 9.37 -4.09
CA PHE A 317 -5.86 10.47 -3.75
C PHE A 317 -4.42 10.02 -3.88
N VAL A 318 -3.53 10.95 -4.23
CA VAL A 318 -2.08 10.77 -4.19
C VAL A 318 -1.47 11.99 -3.52
N SER A 319 -0.69 11.77 -2.48
CA SER A 319 -0.04 12.85 -1.74
C SER A 319 1.44 12.59 -1.53
N GLU A 320 2.24 13.65 -1.40
CA GLU A 320 3.67 13.53 -1.07
C GLU A 320 3.81 12.98 0.35
N LEU A 321 4.59 11.91 0.49
CA LEU A 321 4.98 11.33 1.77
C LEU A 321 6.37 11.85 2.13
N VAL A 322 6.46 12.60 3.21
CA VAL A 322 7.73 13.14 3.70
C VAL A 322 8.21 12.40 4.93
N TRP A 323 9.50 12.27 5.09
CA TRP A 323 10.16 11.54 6.18
C TRP A 323 10.91 12.52 7.07
N ASP A 324 10.67 12.43 8.37
CA ASP A 324 11.42 13.23 9.33
C ASP A 324 12.86 12.73 9.53
N ARG A 325 13.66 13.45 10.30
CA ARG A 325 15.06 13.09 10.60
C ARG A 325 15.23 11.75 11.31
N HIS A 326 14.17 11.22 11.91
CA HIS A 326 14.15 9.92 12.60
C HIS A 326 13.59 8.81 11.72
N GLY A 327 13.22 9.11 10.47
CA GLY A 327 12.68 8.18 9.48
C GLY A 327 11.20 7.86 9.69
N TRP A 328 10.41 8.74 10.30
CA TRP A 328 8.97 8.56 10.41
C TRP A 328 8.23 9.30 9.29
N PRO A 329 7.28 8.64 8.61
CA PRO A 329 6.54 9.23 7.52
C PRO A 329 5.39 10.11 8.02
N ARG A 330 5.07 11.11 7.20
CA ARG A 330 3.86 11.92 7.30
C ARG A 330 3.44 12.37 5.91
N VAL A 331 2.17 12.58 5.67
CA VAL A 331 1.68 13.12 4.41
C VAL A 331 1.81 14.65 4.44
N ARG A 332 2.37 15.23 3.35
CA ARG A 332 2.36 16.66 3.13
C ARG A 332 0.98 17.09 2.64
N ARG A 333 0.29 17.93 3.40
CA ARG A 333 -1.01 18.47 3.03
C ARG A 333 -0.89 19.54 1.96
N ALA A 334 -1.93 19.70 1.14
CA ALA A 334 -1.97 20.69 0.06
C ALA A 334 -1.89 22.16 0.55
N ASP A 335 -2.35 22.42 1.78
CA ASP A 335 -2.27 23.74 2.43
C ASP A 335 -0.88 24.09 3.00
N GLY A 336 0.11 23.20 2.80
CA GLY A 336 1.46 23.37 3.32
C GLY A 336 1.60 23.17 4.83
N ARG A 337 0.51 22.91 5.54
CA ARG A 337 0.55 22.60 6.96
C ARG A 337 1.09 21.20 7.15
N GLU A 338 2.08 21.07 7.97
CA GLU A 338 2.58 19.78 8.39
C GLU A 338 1.68 19.30 9.53
N ASP A 339 1.28 18.03 9.50
CA ASP A 339 0.64 17.42 10.65
C ASP A 339 1.64 17.46 11.81
N ASP A 340 1.35 18.28 12.83
CA ASP A 340 2.06 18.27 14.10
C ASP A 340 1.76 16.95 14.83
N VAL A 341 2.42 15.88 14.41
CA VAL A 341 2.30 14.53 15.00
C VAL A 341 2.71 14.51 16.49
N VAL A 342 3.20 15.62 17.03
CA VAL A 342 3.75 15.67 18.39
C VAL A 342 2.72 15.98 19.48
N LYS A 343 1.48 16.37 19.14
CA LYS A 343 0.59 16.93 20.16
C LYS A 343 -0.35 15.98 20.87
N ASP A 344 -0.59 14.72 20.47
CA ASP A 344 -1.68 13.97 21.11
C ASP A 344 -1.55 12.46 21.33
N GLU A 345 -0.36 11.92 21.52
CA GLU A 345 -0.27 10.53 22.03
C GLU A 345 -0.71 10.40 23.51
N ARG A 346 -0.93 11.50 24.24
CA ARG A 346 -1.34 11.48 25.66
C ARG A 346 -2.85 11.49 25.87
N ARG A 347 -3.67 11.80 24.87
CA ARG A 347 -5.13 11.90 25.01
C ARG A 347 -5.88 10.59 24.82
N MET A 348 -5.25 9.52 24.35
CA MET A 348 -5.92 8.24 24.09
C MET A 348 -5.80 7.20 25.20
N VAL A 349 -5.41 7.61 26.40
CA VAL A 349 -5.36 6.79 27.64
C VAL A 349 -6.33 7.37 28.67
N LYS A 350 -7.57 7.58 28.30
CA LYS A 350 -8.68 7.75 29.25
C LYS A 350 -9.92 7.02 28.77
#